data_b021d2f2ceea51d2c0731cac9d0b02c0
#
_entry.id   b021d2f2ceea51d2c0731cac9d0b02c0
#
_cell.length_a   1.000
_cell.length_b   1.000
_cell.length_c   1.000
_cell.angle_alpha   90.00
_cell.angle_beta   90.00
_cell.angle_gamma   90.00
#
_symmetry.space_group_name_H-M   'P 1'
#
loop_
_entity.id
_entity.type
_entity.pdbx_description
1 polymer ?
#
loop_
_entity_poly.entity_id
_entity_poly.type
_entity_poly.pdbx_seq_one_letter_code
_entity_poly.pdbx_strand_id
1 'polypeptide(L)'
;AEDFGADLTFEKTTDRKAALKDADFVVNTATVTHNEYFMQRRRRMLTEYGYFYARTGMPEYHNLQLMLDVAKDMERLCPDAWMLLAGNPVFDGTTLMTRETSIKVCGLCHGHYGYTGVARVLGLDPDKITWEAPGLNHNIWLTHFIYENEDMYPKLDQWIAEESEAYWERMQKEGKSIPAQMSRSAIQQYKMYGLMPIGDTPRSGGWWYHTDLETRKR
;
A
#
# COMPACT_ATOMS: atom_id res chain seq x y z
N ALA A 1 -17.12 8.98 16.49
CA ALA A 1 -18.07 8.47 17.48
C ALA A 1 -19.49 8.97 17.19
N GLU A 2 -19.68 10.28 17.06
CA GLU A 2 -21.01 10.88 16.81
C GLU A 2 -21.63 10.39 15.48
N ASP A 3 -20.85 10.27 14.42
CA ASP A 3 -21.31 9.82 13.09
C ASP A 3 -21.85 8.36 13.08
N PHE A 4 -21.44 7.56 14.05
CA PHE A 4 -21.86 6.16 14.18
C PHE A 4 -22.78 5.91 15.38
N GLY A 5 -23.14 6.95 16.15
CA GLY A 5 -23.95 6.83 17.34
C GLY A 5 -23.34 5.95 18.44
N ALA A 6 -22.01 5.79 18.44
CA ALA A 6 -21.30 4.93 19.38
C ALA A 6 -20.89 5.73 20.64
N ASP A 7 -21.19 5.17 21.81
CA ASP A 7 -20.68 5.68 23.09
C ASP A 7 -19.25 5.17 23.31
N LEU A 8 -18.26 6.04 23.03
CA LEU A 8 -16.84 5.72 23.08
C LEU A 8 -16.13 6.56 24.14
N THR A 9 -15.35 5.88 24.98
CA THR A 9 -14.42 6.51 25.91
C THR A 9 -13.01 6.45 25.34
N PHE A 10 -12.32 7.60 25.34
CA PHE A 10 -10.95 7.71 24.85
C PHE A 10 -9.98 7.94 26.01
N GLU A 11 -8.96 7.10 26.09
CA GLU A 11 -7.87 7.26 27.04
C GLU A 11 -6.54 7.42 26.31
N LYS A 12 -5.60 8.11 26.93
CA LYS A 12 -4.25 8.33 26.40
C LYS A 12 -3.21 7.93 27.43
N THR A 13 -2.29 7.04 27.03
CA THR A 13 -1.17 6.63 27.88
C THR A 13 0.10 6.46 27.05
N THR A 14 1.26 6.63 27.69
CA THR A 14 2.59 6.25 27.17
C THR A 14 3.04 4.90 27.72
N ASP A 15 2.30 4.32 28.65
CA ASP A 15 2.55 2.97 29.14
C ASP A 15 1.89 1.93 28.23
N ARG A 16 2.72 1.30 27.39
CA ARG A 16 2.26 0.26 26.46
C ARG A 16 1.60 -0.92 27.18
N LYS A 17 2.09 -1.30 28.34
CA LYS A 17 1.54 -2.44 29.08
C LYS A 17 0.16 -2.13 29.63
N ALA A 18 -0.04 -0.92 30.14
CA ALA A 18 -1.35 -0.47 30.58
C ALA A 18 -2.34 -0.41 29.41
N ALA A 19 -1.89 0.04 28.23
CA ALA A 19 -2.75 0.11 27.04
C ALA A 19 -3.12 -1.27 26.47
N LEU A 20 -2.24 -2.27 26.61
CA LEU A 20 -2.47 -3.63 26.08
C LEU A 20 -3.31 -4.51 27.02
N LYS A 21 -3.34 -4.18 28.31
CA LYS A 21 -4.03 -5.01 29.29
C LYS A 21 -5.50 -5.17 28.94
N ASP A 22 -5.95 -6.42 28.84
CA ASP A 22 -7.35 -6.81 28.55
C ASP A 22 -7.89 -6.24 27.22
N ALA A 23 -7.02 -5.90 26.25
CA ALA A 23 -7.45 -5.44 24.93
C ALA A 23 -8.05 -6.58 24.09
N ASP A 24 -9.08 -6.29 23.30
CA ASP A 24 -9.65 -7.19 22.30
C ASP A 24 -8.99 -6.99 20.92
N PHE A 25 -8.61 -5.74 20.60
CA PHE A 25 -7.95 -5.37 19.36
C PHE A 25 -6.79 -4.42 19.62
N VAL A 26 -5.69 -4.65 18.93
CA VAL A 26 -4.51 -3.79 18.94
C VAL A 26 -4.23 -3.32 17.52
N VAL A 27 -4.39 -2.03 17.25
CA VAL A 27 -4.04 -1.43 15.95
C VAL A 27 -2.62 -0.89 16.02
N ASN A 28 -1.69 -1.53 15.33
CA ASN A 28 -0.29 -1.10 15.30
C ASN A 28 0.01 -0.28 14.04
N THR A 29 0.18 1.03 14.22
CA THR A 29 0.62 1.99 13.19
C THR A 29 1.97 2.61 13.53
N ALA A 30 2.61 2.15 14.61
CA ALA A 30 3.83 2.74 15.12
C ALA A 30 5.04 2.51 14.21
N THR A 31 5.91 3.50 14.15
CA THR A 31 7.20 3.44 13.46
C THR A 31 8.29 4.05 14.32
N VAL A 32 9.45 3.42 14.36
CA VAL A 32 10.65 3.93 15.04
C VAL A 32 11.41 4.91 14.16
N THR A 33 11.38 4.68 12.85
CA THR A 33 12.17 5.46 11.90
C THR A 33 11.26 6.36 11.06
N HIS A 34 11.56 7.66 11.07
CA HIS A 34 10.79 8.63 10.31
C HIS A 34 10.90 8.41 8.79
N ASN A 35 9.79 8.59 8.07
CA ASN A 35 9.73 8.34 6.62
C ASN A 35 10.74 9.18 5.81
N GLU A 36 11.04 10.40 6.25
CA GLU A 36 12.03 11.27 5.60
C GLU A 36 13.43 10.65 5.57
N TYR A 37 13.85 10.00 6.65
CA TYR A 37 15.12 9.29 6.71
C TYR A 37 15.22 8.20 5.63
N PHE A 38 14.16 7.43 5.41
CA PHE A 38 14.11 6.43 4.35
C PHE A 38 14.21 7.05 2.96
N MET A 39 13.52 8.16 2.73
CA MET A 39 13.51 8.85 1.44
C MET A 39 14.89 9.44 1.12
N GLN A 40 15.57 10.04 2.10
CA GLN A 40 16.93 10.54 1.94
C GLN A 40 17.92 9.41 1.61
N ARG A 41 17.84 8.29 2.31
CA ARG A 41 18.70 7.13 2.08
C ARG A 41 18.45 6.51 0.71
N ARG A 42 17.19 6.38 0.28
CA ARG A 42 16.87 5.92 -1.09
C ARG A 42 17.43 6.86 -2.15
N ARG A 43 17.32 8.17 -1.95
CA ARG A 43 17.91 9.17 -2.87
C ARG A 43 19.41 9.00 -2.95
N ARG A 44 20.09 8.83 -1.83
CA ARG A 44 21.53 8.58 -1.78
C ARG A 44 21.92 7.31 -2.51
N MET A 45 21.22 6.20 -2.29
CA MET A 45 21.46 4.94 -3.00
C MET A 45 21.31 5.09 -4.51
N LEU A 46 20.32 5.88 -4.96
CA LEU A 46 20.14 6.19 -6.38
C LEU A 46 21.30 7.04 -6.93
N THR A 47 21.67 8.13 -6.25
CA THR A 47 22.61 9.12 -6.77
C THR A 47 24.07 8.68 -6.67
N GLU A 48 24.46 7.97 -5.60
CA GLU A 48 25.84 7.56 -5.34
C GLU A 48 26.17 6.17 -5.89
N TYR A 49 25.19 5.26 -5.91
CA TYR A 49 25.43 3.85 -6.25
C TYR A 49 24.63 3.35 -7.44
N GLY A 50 23.77 4.17 -8.04
CA GLY A 50 22.97 3.80 -9.21
C GLY A 50 21.84 2.78 -8.92
N TYR A 51 21.46 2.58 -7.65
CA TYR A 51 20.38 1.68 -7.30
C TYR A 51 19.02 2.38 -7.46
N PHE A 52 18.39 2.21 -8.62
CA PHE A 52 17.11 2.85 -8.95
C PHE A 52 15.92 2.28 -8.18
N TYR A 53 16.03 1.05 -7.72
CA TYR A 53 14.99 0.35 -6.96
C TYR A 53 15.59 -0.24 -5.67
N ALA A 54 16.14 0.63 -4.83
CA ALA A 54 16.68 0.17 -3.56
C ALA A 54 15.55 0.04 -2.52
N ARG A 55 15.14 -1.18 -2.21
CA ARG A 55 14.56 -1.51 -0.91
C ARG A 55 15.73 -1.69 0.05
N THR A 56 15.83 -0.77 0.98
CA THR A 56 16.86 -0.86 2.00
C THR A 56 16.26 -1.54 3.23
N GLY A 57 16.42 -2.86 3.36
CA GLY A 57 15.86 -3.62 4.48
C GLY A 57 16.43 -3.25 5.87
N MET A 58 17.58 -2.58 5.91
CA MET A 58 18.23 -2.23 7.19
C MET A 58 17.43 -1.26 8.10
N PRO A 59 16.76 -0.21 7.59
CA PRO A 59 15.94 0.64 8.44
C PRO A 59 14.68 -0.04 8.98
N GLU A 60 14.25 -1.12 8.35
CA GLU A 60 13.05 -1.87 8.74
C GLU A 60 13.29 -2.72 9.98
N TYR A 61 14.54 -3.05 10.30
CA TYR A 61 14.89 -3.84 11.50
C TYR A 61 14.33 -3.25 12.81
N HIS A 62 14.46 -1.95 13.01
CA HIS A 62 13.95 -1.31 14.23
C HIS A 62 12.43 -1.34 14.32
N ASN A 63 11.74 -1.21 13.18
CA ASN A 63 10.29 -1.34 13.13
C ASN A 63 9.87 -2.80 13.40
N LEU A 64 10.55 -3.76 12.80
CA LEU A 64 10.31 -5.19 13.07
C LEU A 64 10.54 -5.56 14.52
N GLN A 65 11.59 -5.03 15.14
CA GLN A 65 11.86 -5.23 16.57
C GLN A 65 10.72 -4.67 17.43
N LEU A 66 10.26 -3.43 17.14
CA LEU A 66 9.12 -2.85 17.86
C LEU A 66 7.86 -3.69 17.71
N MET A 67 7.56 -4.18 16.49
CA MET A 67 6.41 -5.02 16.22
C MET A 67 6.47 -6.33 17.04
N LEU A 68 7.63 -6.97 17.06
CA LEU A 68 7.86 -8.19 17.82
C LEU A 68 7.76 -7.96 19.33
N ASP A 69 8.28 -6.85 19.84
CA ASP A 69 8.18 -6.49 21.26
C ASP A 69 6.72 -6.25 21.68
N VAL A 70 5.94 -5.58 20.84
CA VAL A 70 4.49 -5.42 21.08
C VAL A 70 3.79 -6.77 21.06
N ALA A 71 4.07 -7.62 20.08
CA ALA A 71 3.48 -8.95 19.97
C ALA A 71 3.77 -9.83 21.20
N LYS A 72 5.00 -9.81 21.69
CA LYS A 72 5.40 -10.53 22.92
C LYS A 72 4.72 -9.97 24.17
N ASP A 73 4.49 -8.67 24.23
CA ASP A 73 3.70 -8.09 25.32
C ASP A 73 2.22 -8.52 25.22
N MET A 74 1.66 -8.60 24.02
CA MET A 74 0.29 -9.09 23.79
C MET A 74 0.11 -10.54 24.25
N GLU A 75 1.05 -11.43 23.95
CA GLU A 75 1.00 -12.84 24.44
C GLU A 75 0.79 -12.94 25.94
N ARG A 76 1.31 -11.97 26.70
CA ARG A 76 1.22 -11.95 28.16
C ARG A 76 0.01 -11.21 28.71
N LEU A 77 -0.42 -10.16 28.02
CA LEU A 77 -1.38 -9.18 28.56
C LEU A 77 -2.78 -9.28 27.93
N CYS A 78 -2.86 -9.75 26.68
CA CYS A 78 -4.10 -9.92 25.93
C CYS A 78 -3.96 -11.03 24.85
N PRO A 79 -3.72 -12.29 25.24
CA PRO A 79 -3.40 -13.39 24.32
C PRO A 79 -4.50 -13.68 23.28
N ASP A 80 -5.75 -13.34 23.58
CA ASP A 80 -6.89 -13.56 22.71
C ASP A 80 -7.16 -12.40 21.75
N ALA A 81 -6.46 -11.28 21.90
CA ALA A 81 -6.61 -10.10 21.08
C ALA A 81 -6.13 -10.32 19.62
N TRP A 82 -6.74 -9.58 18.70
CA TRP A 82 -6.23 -9.45 17.32
C TRP A 82 -5.30 -8.25 17.19
N MET A 83 -4.12 -8.49 16.62
CA MET A 83 -3.26 -7.41 16.10
C MET A 83 -3.66 -7.06 14.68
N LEU A 84 -4.07 -5.81 14.45
CA LEU A 84 -4.26 -5.22 13.12
C LEU A 84 -3.02 -4.40 12.79
N LEU A 85 -2.12 -4.99 12.00
CA LEU A 85 -0.84 -4.36 11.64
C LEU A 85 -1.00 -3.51 10.40
N ALA A 86 -0.96 -2.19 10.55
CA ALA A 86 -0.93 -1.20 9.46
C ALA A 86 0.43 -0.46 9.36
N GLY A 87 1.31 -0.65 10.35
CA GLY A 87 2.68 -0.12 10.32
C GLY A 87 3.59 -0.88 9.36
N ASN A 88 4.45 -0.16 8.64
CA ASN A 88 5.41 -0.78 7.72
C ASN A 88 6.68 -1.29 8.45
N PRO A 89 7.26 -2.41 7.97
CA PRO A 89 6.86 -3.24 6.82
C PRO A 89 5.77 -4.26 7.18
N VAL A 90 4.58 -4.11 6.61
CA VAL A 90 3.41 -4.93 6.95
C VAL A 90 3.65 -6.41 6.69
N PHE A 91 4.15 -6.78 5.52
CA PHE A 91 4.34 -8.19 5.14
C PHE A 91 5.40 -8.88 6.00
N ASP A 92 6.57 -8.25 6.13
CA ASP A 92 7.68 -8.81 6.91
C ASP A 92 7.32 -8.86 8.40
N GLY A 93 6.65 -7.82 8.92
CA GLY A 93 6.16 -7.76 10.30
C GLY A 93 5.13 -8.84 10.60
N THR A 94 4.13 -9.02 9.73
CA THR A 94 3.14 -10.09 9.88
C THR A 94 3.81 -11.47 9.87
N THR A 95 4.73 -11.71 8.92
CA THR A 95 5.48 -12.96 8.83
C THR A 95 6.31 -13.21 10.08
N LEU A 96 7.00 -12.19 10.58
CA LEU A 96 7.81 -12.29 11.80
C LEU A 96 6.94 -12.65 13.02
N MET A 97 5.87 -11.90 13.24
CA MET A 97 5.01 -12.11 14.40
C MET A 97 4.32 -13.47 14.40
N THR A 98 3.84 -13.94 13.23
CA THR A 98 3.21 -15.28 13.12
C THR A 98 4.19 -16.42 13.32
N ARG A 99 5.50 -16.21 13.13
CA ARG A 99 6.54 -17.23 13.38
C ARG A 99 7.06 -17.23 14.79
N GLU A 100 7.17 -16.06 15.40
CA GLU A 100 7.86 -15.87 16.68
C GLU A 100 6.90 -15.77 17.87
N THR A 101 5.58 -15.68 17.61
CA THR A 101 4.55 -15.55 18.66
C THR A 101 3.30 -16.32 18.30
N SER A 102 2.42 -16.51 19.30
CA SER A 102 1.12 -17.19 19.15
C SER A 102 -0.05 -16.22 18.92
N ILE A 103 0.19 -14.91 18.85
CA ILE A 103 -0.90 -13.92 18.71
C ILE A 103 -1.61 -14.06 17.37
N LYS A 104 -2.88 -13.66 17.37
CA LYS A 104 -3.65 -13.49 16.13
C LYS A 104 -3.25 -12.18 15.47
N VAL A 105 -2.74 -12.22 14.23
CA VAL A 105 -2.30 -11.02 13.51
C VAL A 105 -2.87 -10.97 12.10
N CYS A 106 -3.34 -9.80 11.70
CA CYS A 106 -3.76 -9.48 10.34
C CYS A 106 -2.99 -8.25 9.85
N GLY A 107 -2.23 -8.42 8.76
CA GLY A 107 -1.51 -7.32 8.12
C GLY A 107 -2.36 -6.61 7.09
N LEU A 108 -2.50 -5.28 7.22
CA LEU A 108 -3.32 -4.44 6.37
C LEU A 108 -2.44 -3.48 5.55
N CYS A 109 -2.32 -3.74 4.26
CA CYS A 109 -1.67 -2.82 3.33
C CYS A 109 -2.72 -2.01 2.56
N HIS A 110 -2.43 -0.73 2.27
CA HIS A 110 -3.39 0.16 1.59
C HIS A 110 -3.47 -0.02 0.06
N GLY A 111 -2.74 -0.97 -0.51
CA GLY A 111 -2.66 -1.15 -1.96
C GLY A 111 -4.00 -1.36 -2.67
N HIS A 112 -4.97 -1.96 -1.99
CA HIS A 112 -6.31 -2.17 -2.52
C HIS A 112 -7.03 -0.86 -2.91
N TYR A 113 -6.75 0.26 -2.28
CA TYR A 113 -7.31 1.57 -2.67
C TYR A 113 -6.84 2.06 -4.05
N GLY A 114 -5.91 1.35 -4.70
CA GLY A 114 -5.42 1.73 -6.02
C GLY A 114 -6.50 1.85 -7.09
N TYR A 115 -7.60 1.09 -6.99
CA TYR A 115 -8.74 1.21 -7.90
C TYR A 115 -9.32 2.63 -7.96
N THR A 116 -9.24 3.40 -6.86
CA THR A 116 -9.76 4.77 -6.83
C THR A 116 -9.02 5.70 -7.79
N GLY A 117 -7.73 5.45 -8.01
CA GLY A 117 -6.92 6.18 -8.98
C GLY A 117 -7.38 5.91 -10.42
N VAL A 118 -7.73 4.67 -10.73
CA VAL A 118 -8.29 4.27 -12.03
C VAL A 118 -9.67 4.93 -12.21
N ALA A 119 -10.57 4.75 -11.23
CA ALA A 119 -11.92 5.30 -11.26
C ALA A 119 -11.93 6.82 -11.53
N ARG A 120 -11.13 7.58 -10.77
CA ARG A 120 -11.07 9.05 -10.92
C ARG A 120 -10.59 9.49 -12.30
N VAL A 121 -9.60 8.81 -12.86
CA VAL A 121 -9.10 9.15 -14.21
C VAL A 121 -10.14 8.85 -15.27
N LEU A 122 -10.95 7.80 -15.10
CA LEU A 122 -12.07 7.47 -15.97
C LEU A 122 -13.33 8.31 -15.71
N GLY A 123 -13.28 9.26 -14.76
CA GLY A 123 -14.43 10.11 -14.42
C GLY A 123 -15.54 9.37 -13.68
N LEU A 124 -15.21 8.29 -12.96
CA LEU A 124 -16.13 7.50 -12.17
C LEU A 124 -16.09 7.89 -10.69
N ASP A 125 -17.20 7.75 -10.00
CA ASP A 125 -17.29 7.90 -8.56
C ASP A 125 -16.73 6.63 -7.87
N PRO A 126 -15.59 6.70 -7.15
CA PRO A 126 -15.00 5.52 -6.53
C PRO A 126 -15.91 4.82 -5.50
N ASP A 127 -16.82 5.55 -4.87
CA ASP A 127 -17.70 5.00 -3.84
C ASP A 127 -18.81 4.12 -4.42
N LYS A 128 -19.02 4.19 -5.75
CA LYS A 128 -19.97 3.36 -6.49
C LYS A 128 -19.33 2.18 -7.20
N ILE A 129 -18.01 1.97 -7.01
CA ILE A 129 -17.29 0.86 -7.62
C ILE A 129 -17.45 -0.40 -6.79
N THR A 130 -17.91 -1.47 -7.42
CA THR A 130 -17.74 -2.84 -6.92
C THR A 130 -16.47 -3.43 -7.51
N TRP A 131 -15.56 -3.91 -6.67
CA TRP A 131 -14.25 -4.34 -7.09
C TRP A 131 -13.74 -5.55 -6.32
N GLU A 132 -12.88 -6.31 -6.96
CA GLU A 132 -12.09 -7.36 -6.33
C GLU A 132 -10.64 -7.28 -6.82
N ALA A 133 -9.70 -7.48 -5.91
CA ALA A 133 -8.28 -7.40 -6.21
C ALA A 133 -7.48 -8.46 -5.45
N PRO A 134 -7.56 -9.72 -5.88
CA PRO A 134 -6.77 -10.80 -5.30
C PRO A 134 -5.28 -10.64 -5.63
N GLY A 135 -4.45 -11.34 -4.85
CA GLY A 135 -3.01 -11.43 -5.06
C GLY A 135 -2.22 -11.48 -3.77
N LEU A 136 -0.92 -11.27 -3.90
CA LEU A 136 0.02 -11.19 -2.80
C LEU A 136 0.36 -9.73 -2.50
N ASN A 137 0.94 -9.47 -1.34
CA ASN A 137 1.41 -8.12 -0.98
C ASN A 137 2.29 -7.52 -2.10
N HIS A 138 1.97 -6.31 -2.56
CA HIS A 138 2.59 -5.61 -3.69
C HIS A 138 2.50 -6.34 -5.03
N ASN A 139 1.61 -7.31 -5.15
CA ASN A 139 1.30 -8.01 -6.40
C ASN A 139 -0.18 -8.37 -6.41
N ILE A 140 -1.04 -7.34 -6.53
CA ILE A 140 -2.51 -7.44 -6.54
C ILE A 140 -3.06 -6.92 -7.86
N TRP A 141 -4.09 -7.59 -8.35
CA TRP A 141 -4.64 -7.36 -9.68
C TRP A 141 -6.15 -7.18 -9.59
N LEU A 142 -6.67 -6.13 -10.22
CA LEU A 142 -8.09 -5.84 -10.23
C LEU A 142 -8.80 -6.84 -11.14
N THR A 143 -9.52 -7.80 -10.57
CA THR A 143 -10.24 -8.84 -11.32
C THR A 143 -11.67 -8.45 -11.63
N HIS A 144 -12.29 -7.66 -10.73
CA HIS A 144 -13.61 -7.07 -10.95
C HIS A 144 -13.51 -5.55 -10.83
N PHE A 145 -14.06 -4.86 -11.81
CA PHE A 145 -14.10 -3.41 -11.84
C PHE A 145 -15.44 -2.97 -12.43
N ILE A 146 -16.46 -2.95 -11.57
CA ILE A 146 -17.86 -2.76 -11.95
C ILE A 146 -18.34 -1.40 -11.44
N TYR A 147 -18.98 -0.63 -12.29
CA TYR A 147 -19.65 0.62 -11.96
C TYR A 147 -21.10 0.57 -12.39
N GLU A 148 -22.04 0.75 -11.44
CA GLU A 148 -23.48 0.72 -11.73
C GLU A 148 -23.94 -0.54 -12.51
N ASN A 149 -23.36 -1.71 -12.16
CA ASN A 149 -23.54 -3.02 -12.76
C ASN A 149 -22.92 -3.21 -14.17
N GLU A 150 -22.11 -2.28 -14.64
CA GLU A 150 -21.38 -2.39 -15.91
C GLU A 150 -19.89 -2.65 -15.68
N ASP A 151 -19.30 -3.51 -16.51
CA ASP A 151 -17.85 -3.74 -16.52
C ASP A 151 -17.12 -2.51 -17.10
N MET A 152 -16.14 -2.01 -16.35
CA MET A 152 -15.40 -0.81 -16.73
C MET A 152 -14.11 -1.10 -17.51
N TYR A 153 -13.75 -2.35 -17.77
CA TYR A 153 -12.61 -2.67 -18.60
C TYR A 153 -12.76 -2.17 -20.05
N PRO A 154 -13.92 -2.25 -20.71
CA PRO A 154 -14.10 -1.66 -22.03
C PRO A 154 -13.88 -0.13 -22.05
N LYS A 155 -14.31 0.57 -20.98
CA LYS A 155 -14.05 2.02 -20.84
C LYS A 155 -12.58 2.32 -20.61
N LEU A 156 -11.88 1.48 -19.84
CA LEU A 156 -10.43 1.58 -19.64
C LEU A 156 -9.68 1.36 -20.97
N ASP A 157 -10.07 0.38 -21.77
CA ASP A 157 -9.47 0.12 -23.08
C ASP A 157 -9.65 1.30 -24.02
N GLN A 158 -10.84 1.89 -24.06
CA GLN A 158 -11.10 3.10 -24.85
C GLN A 158 -10.21 4.25 -24.39
N TRP A 159 -10.17 4.54 -23.10
CA TRP A 159 -9.32 5.58 -22.53
C TRP A 159 -7.84 5.38 -22.88
N ILE A 160 -7.36 4.12 -22.80
CA ILE A 160 -5.97 3.77 -23.15
C ILE A 160 -5.70 4.06 -24.62
N ALA A 161 -6.64 3.76 -25.51
CA ALA A 161 -6.48 3.95 -26.95
C ALA A 161 -6.54 5.43 -27.36
N GLU A 162 -7.41 6.20 -26.74
CA GLU A 162 -7.77 7.55 -27.24
C GLU A 162 -7.15 8.67 -26.41
N GLU A 163 -6.94 8.49 -25.11
CA GLU A 163 -6.63 9.58 -24.18
C GLU A 163 -5.30 9.45 -23.41
N SER A 164 -4.76 8.24 -23.27
CA SER A 164 -3.67 7.98 -22.35
C SER A 164 -2.40 8.81 -22.64
N GLU A 165 -1.99 8.94 -23.89
CA GLU A 165 -0.79 9.71 -24.26
C GLU A 165 -0.97 11.21 -23.97
N ALA A 166 -2.10 11.80 -24.38
CA ALA A 166 -2.41 13.19 -24.09
C ALA A 166 -2.53 13.46 -22.58
N TYR A 167 -3.05 12.50 -21.83
CA TYR A 167 -3.11 12.58 -20.38
C TYR A 167 -1.70 12.65 -19.76
N TRP A 168 -0.80 11.76 -20.14
CA TRP A 168 0.56 11.74 -19.60
C TRP A 168 1.35 12.99 -19.95
N GLU A 169 1.27 13.46 -21.19
CA GLU A 169 1.90 14.72 -21.64
C GLU A 169 1.40 15.92 -20.85
N ARG A 170 0.09 16.02 -20.64
CA ARG A 170 -0.53 17.09 -19.86
C ARG A 170 -0.05 17.06 -18.41
N MET A 171 -0.07 15.89 -17.75
CA MET A 171 0.36 15.73 -16.36
C MET A 171 1.83 16.11 -16.19
N GLN A 172 2.68 15.70 -17.12
CA GLN A 172 4.10 16.07 -17.13
C GLN A 172 4.29 17.58 -17.32
N LYS A 173 3.59 18.19 -18.26
CA LYS A 173 3.65 19.64 -18.52
C LYS A 173 3.19 20.48 -17.33
N GLU A 174 2.16 20.01 -16.64
CA GLU A 174 1.60 20.66 -15.45
C GLU A 174 2.37 20.35 -14.16
N GLY A 175 3.37 19.48 -14.21
CA GLY A 175 4.12 19.04 -13.03
C GLY A 175 3.27 18.28 -12.00
N LYS A 176 2.15 17.70 -12.44
CA LYS A 176 1.23 16.93 -11.59
C LYS A 176 1.65 15.47 -11.50
N SER A 177 1.40 14.86 -10.33
CA SER A 177 1.64 13.44 -10.14
C SER A 177 0.56 12.60 -10.83
N ILE A 178 1.00 11.51 -11.47
CA ILE A 178 0.13 10.50 -12.07
C ILE A 178 -0.14 9.43 -11.01
N PRO A 179 -1.39 9.00 -10.82
CA PRO A 179 -1.67 7.81 -10.00
C PRO A 179 -0.87 6.62 -10.53
N ALA A 180 -0.24 5.85 -9.64
CA ALA A 180 0.63 4.74 -10.04
C ALA A 180 -0.06 3.75 -10.98
N GLN A 181 -1.36 3.53 -10.78
CA GLN A 181 -2.21 2.65 -11.60
C GLN A 181 -2.46 3.17 -13.01
N MET A 182 -2.32 4.49 -13.23
CA MET A 182 -2.50 5.11 -14.55
C MET A 182 -1.18 5.51 -15.19
N SER A 183 -0.06 5.02 -14.64
CA SER A 183 1.28 5.20 -15.22
C SER A 183 1.47 4.36 -16.49
N ARG A 184 2.44 4.76 -17.31
CA ARG A 184 2.84 3.98 -18.50
C ARG A 184 3.20 2.54 -18.14
N SER A 185 3.88 2.34 -17.01
CA SER A 185 4.23 1.01 -16.49
C SER A 185 3.00 0.17 -16.17
N ALA A 186 2.00 0.75 -15.50
CA ALA A 186 0.76 0.05 -15.16
C ALA A 186 -0.03 -0.35 -16.41
N ILE A 187 -0.19 0.58 -17.35
CA ILE A 187 -0.92 0.32 -18.60
C ILE A 187 -0.20 -0.72 -19.46
N GLN A 188 1.13 -0.73 -19.48
CA GLN A 188 1.87 -1.76 -20.19
C GLN A 188 1.70 -3.14 -19.54
N GLN A 189 1.70 -3.24 -18.21
CA GLN A 189 1.39 -4.47 -17.51
C GLN A 189 -0.05 -4.94 -17.79
N TYR A 190 -1.00 -4.02 -17.78
CA TYR A 190 -2.38 -4.32 -18.17
C TYR A 190 -2.46 -4.93 -19.58
N LYS A 191 -1.81 -4.31 -20.57
CA LYS A 191 -1.74 -4.84 -21.94
C LYS A 191 -1.09 -6.23 -22.03
N MET A 192 -0.16 -6.55 -21.13
CA MET A 192 0.51 -7.86 -21.09
C MET A 192 -0.32 -8.94 -20.41
N TYR A 193 -1.03 -8.60 -19.34
CA TYR A 193 -1.68 -9.60 -18.47
C TYR A 193 -3.21 -9.57 -18.53
N GLY A 194 -3.82 -8.57 -19.15
CA GLY A 194 -5.27 -8.45 -19.26
C GLY A 194 -5.97 -8.03 -17.97
N LEU A 195 -5.23 -7.74 -16.90
CA LEU A 195 -5.76 -7.30 -15.62
C LEU A 195 -5.02 -6.04 -15.16
N MET A 196 -5.74 -5.11 -14.56
CA MET A 196 -5.18 -3.86 -14.09
C MET A 196 -4.37 -4.07 -12.81
N PRO A 197 -3.05 -3.76 -12.80
CA PRO A 197 -2.24 -3.82 -11.58
C PRO A 197 -2.61 -2.66 -10.67
N ILE A 198 -2.90 -2.91 -9.40
CA ILE A 198 -3.20 -1.87 -8.42
C ILE A 198 -2.24 -1.90 -7.23
N GLY A 199 -2.33 -0.88 -6.38
CA GLY A 199 -1.41 -0.71 -5.27
C GLY A 199 0.04 -0.47 -5.74
N ASP A 200 0.97 -1.18 -5.15
CA ASP A 200 2.39 -1.13 -5.52
C ASP A 200 2.77 -2.09 -6.66
N THR A 201 1.82 -2.86 -7.19
CA THR A 201 2.03 -3.81 -8.29
C THR A 201 2.64 -3.14 -9.53
N PRO A 202 2.17 -1.96 -9.99
CA PRO A 202 2.77 -1.29 -11.16
C PRO A 202 4.26 -1.02 -10.99
N ARG A 203 4.66 -0.66 -9.78
CA ARG A 203 6.06 -0.38 -9.45
C ARG A 203 6.88 -1.67 -9.34
N SER A 204 6.33 -2.70 -8.73
CA SER A 204 7.03 -3.98 -8.52
C SER A 204 7.12 -4.80 -9.81
N GLY A 205 6.07 -4.81 -10.63
CA GLY A 205 6.00 -5.55 -11.88
C GLY A 205 6.61 -4.84 -13.08
N GLY A 206 6.81 -3.54 -13.01
CA GLY A 206 7.35 -2.71 -14.11
C GLY A 206 8.87 -2.49 -14.03
N TRP A 207 9.64 -3.53 -13.73
CA TRP A 207 11.08 -3.44 -13.52
C TRP A 207 11.84 -2.74 -14.66
N TRP A 208 11.42 -2.89 -15.90
CA TRP A 208 12.04 -2.24 -17.06
C TRP A 208 11.95 -0.71 -17.05
N TYR A 209 11.00 -0.13 -16.31
CA TYR A 209 10.93 1.32 -16.08
C TYR A 209 11.86 1.80 -14.98
N HIS A 210 12.58 0.89 -14.34
CA HIS A 210 13.50 1.19 -13.24
C HIS A 210 14.97 0.80 -13.56
N THR A 211 15.26 0.50 -14.82
CA THR A 211 16.59 0.04 -15.25
C THR A 211 17.62 1.15 -15.31
N ASP A 212 17.17 2.38 -15.56
CA ASP A 212 18.03 3.56 -15.64
C ASP A 212 17.25 4.84 -15.30
N LEU A 213 17.98 5.96 -15.17
CA LEU A 213 17.39 7.22 -14.78
C LEU A 213 16.43 7.80 -15.82
N GLU A 214 16.74 7.68 -17.11
CA GLU A 214 15.93 8.25 -18.19
C GLU A 214 14.60 7.48 -18.32
N THR A 215 14.65 6.16 -18.25
CA THR A 215 13.47 5.31 -18.25
C THR A 215 12.55 5.61 -17.06
N ARG A 216 13.15 5.90 -15.90
CA ARG A 216 12.39 6.24 -14.69
C ARG A 216 11.73 7.61 -14.73
N LYS A 217 12.24 8.56 -15.48
CA LYS A 217 11.65 9.90 -15.66
C LYS A 217 10.42 9.90 -16.59
N ARG A 218 10.29 8.89 -17.42
CA ARG A 218 9.15 8.68 -18.29
C ARG A 218 7.91 8.25 -17.50
#